data_6300985777a3a6b2ee4d674fbc5eef6f
#
_entry.id   6300985777a3a6b2ee4d674fbc5eef6f
#
_cell.length_a   1.000
_cell.length_b   1.000
_cell.length_c   1.000
_cell.angle_alpha   90.00
_cell.angle_beta   90.00
_cell.angle_gamma   90.00
#
_symmetry.space_group_name_H-M   'P 1'
#
loop_
_entity.id
_entity.type
_entity.pdbx_description
1 polymer ?
#
loop_
_entity_poly.entity_id
_entity_poly.type
_entity_poly.pdbx_seq_one_letter_code
_entity_poly.pdbx_strand_id
1 'polypeptide(L)'
;MKELSLKYGCNPNQKPARIYMEQGELPIEVLGGRPGYINFLDALNGWQLVRELKAATGIPAATSFKHVSPAGAAVGIPMSETLKKIYFVDDISEPLSPIATAYARARGADRMSSYGDFISLSDTCDKATALIIKREVSDGIIAPDYTPEALEILRAKRKGTYVILKVDPSYKPAPIEHKQVFGVTFEQERNEVDLTSDSLFENIPTDSKNFSEEAKRDLKIALITLKYTQSNSVCYVKDGQAIGIGAGQQSRIHCTRLAGNKADIWWLRQHPKVMNLPWVEKIRRADRDNTIDIYISEDHDDVLADGTWQQFFTEKPEVLTMEEKKAWIAQNTEVSLGSDAFFPFGDNIERAHKSGVQYVAQAGGSVRDDHVIATCNKYGMTMAFTGIRLFHH
;
A
#
# COMPACT_ATOMS: atom_id res chain seq x y z
N MET A 1 9.22 -25.32 -14.77
CA MET A 1 10.65 -25.17 -14.36
C MET A 1 10.74 -25.32 -12.85
N LYS A 2 11.61 -26.21 -12.34
CA LYS A 2 11.69 -26.52 -10.90
C LYS A 2 12.52 -25.53 -10.09
N GLU A 3 13.52 -24.90 -10.71
CA GLU A 3 14.39 -23.92 -10.07
C GLU A 3 14.84 -22.81 -11.01
N LEU A 4 15.23 -21.68 -10.44
CA LEU A 4 15.84 -20.55 -11.14
C LEU A 4 17.06 -20.04 -10.35
N SER A 5 18.23 -20.05 -10.99
CA SER A 5 19.45 -19.46 -10.43
C SER A 5 19.36 -17.93 -10.46
N LEU A 6 19.78 -17.29 -9.38
CA LEU A 6 19.78 -15.84 -9.22
C LEU A 6 21.19 -15.28 -9.22
N LYS A 7 21.35 -14.03 -9.59
CA LYS A 7 22.65 -13.35 -9.60
C LYS A 7 23.30 -13.31 -8.22
N TYR A 8 22.48 -13.08 -7.18
CA TYR A 8 22.83 -13.08 -5.74
C TYR A 8 21.54 -13.12 -4.92
N GLY A 9 21.64 -13.31 -3.62
CA GLY A 9 20.53 -13.28 -2.66
C GLY A 9 20.05 -11.86 -2.36
N CYS A 10 19.77 -11.54 -1.08
CA CYS A 10 19.41 -10.17 -0.69
C CYS A 10 20.53 -9.16 -1.00
N ASN A 11 21.80 -9.59 -0.86
CA ASN A 11 22.96 -8.73 -1.06
C ASN A 11 23.94 -9.35 -2.07
N PRO A 12 24.76 -8.53 -2.76
CA PRO A 12 25.69 -8.99 -3.79
C PRO A 12 26.73 -10.04 -3.35
N ASN A 13 27.06 -10.08 -2.06
CA ASN A 13 27.97 -11.06 -1.46
C ASN A 13 27.31 -12.41 -1.14
N GLN A 14 25.98 -12.50 -1.15
CA GLN A 14 25.23 -13.72 -0.85
C GLN A 14 25.09 -14.59 -2.11
N LYS A 15 26.13 -15.37 -2.37
CA LYS A 15 26.22 -16.30 -3.52
C LYS A 15 26.70 -17.68 -3.07
N PRO A 16 26.20 -18.76 -3.68
CA PRO A 16 25.17 -18.82 -4.74
C PRO A 16 23.78 -18.45 -4.21
N ALA A 17 22.84 -18.11 -5.14
CA ALA A 17 21.44 -17.85 -4.82
C ALA A 17 20.52 -18.48 -5.87
N ARG A 18 19.38 -19.00 -5.44
CA ARG A 18 18.34 -19.57 -6.31
C ARG A 18 16.98 -19.52 -5.63
N ILE A 19 15.92 -19.60 -6.42
CA ILE A 19 14.60 -20.03 -5.96
C ILE A 19 14.31 -21.41 -6.54
N TYR A 20 13.59 -22.25 -5.79
CA TYR A 20 13.26 -23.60 -6.23
C TYR A 20 12.03 -24.14 -5.51
N MET A 21 11.43 -25.17 -6.09
CA MET A 21 10.39 -25.97 -5.48
C MET A 21 10.94 -27.37 -5.17
N GLU A 22 10.68 -27.87 -3.96
CA GLU A 22 11.02 -29.26 -3.62
C GLU A 22 10.17 -30.25 -4.42
N GLN A 23 8.90 -29.91 -4.60
CA GLN A 23 7.94 -30.70 -5.39
C GLN A 23 7.24 -29.80 -6.42
N GLY A 24 7.02 -30.35 -7.62
CA GLY A 24 6.36 -29.65 -8.71
C GLY A 24 7.26 -28.61 -9.41
N GLU A 25 6.64 -27.67 -10.06
CA GLU A 25 7.27 -26.58 -10.78
C GLU A 25 7.01 -25.24 -10.11
N LEU A 26 7.86 -24.24 -10.39
CA LEU A 26 7.63 -22.86 -9.95
C LEU A 26 6.28 -22.35 -10.49
N PRO A 27 5.42 -21.79 -9.64
CA PRO A 27 4.12 -21.27 -10.07
C PRO A 27 4.22 -19.92 -10.78
N ILE A 28 5.39 -19.57 -11.28
CA ILE A 28 5.73 -18.31 -11.93
C ILE A 28 6.54 -18.53 -13.20
N GLU A 29 6.29 -17.71 -14.19
CA GLU A 29 7.04 -17.63 -15.44
C GLU A 29 7.65 -16.24 -15.60
N VAL A 30 8.91 -16.15 -16.03
CA VAL A 30 9.60 -14.89 -16.32
C VAL A 30 9.38 -14.54 -17.79
N LEU A 31 8.54 -13.53 -18.07
CA LEU A 31 8.24 -13.05 -19.43
C LEU A 31 9.19 -11.94 -19.89
N GLY A 32 9.91 -11.31 -18.98
CA GLY A 32 10.86 -10.25 -19.27
C GLY A 32 11.77 -9.92 -18.10
N GLY A 33 12.93 -9.33 -18.40
CA GLY A 33 13.92 -8.93 -17.41
C GLY A 33 14.67 -10.09 -16.74
N ARG A 34 15.37 -9.75 -15.66
CA ARG A 34 16.08 -10.71 -14.80
C ARG A 34 15.76 -10.42 -13.35
N PRO A 35 14.72 -11.05 -12.79
CA PRO A 35 14.29 -10.80 -11.40
C PRO A 35 15.38 -11.23 -10.41
N GLY A 36 15.57 -10.41 -9.38
CA GLY A 36 16.43 -10.71 -8.25
C GLY A 36 15.66 -11.35 -7.10
N TYR A 37 16.39 -11.72 -6.05
CA TYR A 37 15.84 -12.37 -4.85
C TYR A 37 14.71 -11.55 -4.20
N ILE A 38 14.94 -10.25 -3.97
CA ILE A 38 13.94 -9.36 -3.36
C ILE A 38 12.73 -9.18 -4.29
N ASN A 39 12.94 -9.13 -5.62
CA ASN A 39 11.81 -9.02 -6.57
C ASN A 39 10.83 -10.19 -6.43
N PHE A 40 11.34 -11.42 -6.24
CA PHE A 40 10.48 -12.58 -6.01
C PHE A 40 9.76 -12.53 -4.66
N LEU A 41 10.42 -12.04 -3.60
CA LEU A 41 9.76 -11.84 -2.31
C LEU A 41 8.61 -10.83 -2.42
N ASP A 42 8.85 -9.68 -3.05
CA ASP A 42 7.83 -8.66 -3.28
C ASP A 42 6.69 -9.21 -4.16
N ALA A 43 7.02 -9.88 -5.27
CA ALA A 43 6.06 -10.44 -6.21
C ALA A 43 5.12 -11.47 -5.55
N LEU A 44 5.68 -12.43 -4.82
CA LEU A 44 4.91 -13.53 -4.25
C LEU A 44 4.07 -13.11 -3.04
N ASN A 45 4.55 -12.17 -2.22
CA ASN A 45 3.75 -11.58 -1.15
C ASN A 45 2.66 -10.67 -1.72
N GLY A 46 2.99 -9.82 -2.68
CA GLY A 46 2.03 -8.94 -3.33
C GLY A 46 0.93 -9.70 -4.08
N TRP A 47 1.27 -10.81 -4.75
CA TRP A 47 0.28 -11.68 -5.41
C TRP A 47 -0.75 -12.25 -4.42
N GLN A 48 -0.30 -12.76 -3.28
CA GLN A 48 -1.20 -13.27 -2.24
C GLN A 48 -2.14 -12.18 -1.74
N LEU A 49 -1.61 -10.99 -1.46
CA LEU A 49 -2.38 -9.83 -1.01
C LEU A 49 -3.49 -9.46 -2.00
N VAL A 50 -3.17 -9.25 -3.28
CA VAL A 50 -4.18 -8.81 -4.26
C VAL A 50 -5.23 -9.89 -4.55
N ARG A 51 -4.86 -11.16 -4.51
CA ARG A 51 -5.79 -12.29 -4.63
C ARG A 51 -6.82 -12.28 -3.50
N GLU A 52 -6.39 -12.06 -2.27
CA GLU A 52 -7.27 -11.97 -1.10
C GLU A 52 -8.14 -10.72 -1.14
N LEU A 53 -7.59 -9.56 -1.54
CA LEU A 53 -8.39 -8.34 -1.71
C LEU A 53 -9.51 -8.54 -2.72
N LYS A 54 -9.22 -9.15 -3.86
CA LYS A 54 -10.25 -9.46 -4.87
C LYS A 54 -11.29 -10.43 -4.33
N ALA A 55 -10.89 -11.47 -3.60
CA ALA A 55 -11.81 -12.42 -2.99
C ALA A 55 -12.74 -11.74 -1.96
N ALA A 56 -12.21 -10.81 -1.16
CA ALA A 56 -12.96 -10.11 -0.12
C ALA A 56 -13.94 -9.05 -0.66
N THR A 57 -13.62 -8.43 -1.80
CA THR A 57 -14.37 -7.27 -2.30
C THR A 57 -15.10 -7.52 -3.61
N GLY A 58 -14.74 -8.57 -4.35
CA GLY A 58 -15.23 -8.83 -5.71
C GLY A 58 -14.71 -7.86 -6.77
N ILE A 59 -13.81 -6.93 -6.40
CA ILE A 59 -13.29 -5.86 -7.26
C ILE A 59 -11.84 -6.15 -7.61
N PRO A 60 -11.38 -5.90 -8.87
CA PRO A 60 -9.97 -5.98 -9.22
C PRO A 60 -9.09 -5.18 -8.27
N ALA A 61 -7.96 -5.76 -7.86
CA ALA A 61 -7.08 -5.22 -6.85
C ALA A 61 -5.64 -5.12 -7.31
N ALA A 62 -4.91 -4.16 -6.77
CA ALA A 62 -3.49 -3.96 -7.03
C ALA A 62 -2.74 -3.57 -5.76
N THR A 63 -1.45 -3.84 -5.74
CA THR A 63 -0.55 -3.37 -4.69
C THR A 63 0.77 -2.86 -5.29
N SER A 64 1.34 -1.88 -4.62
CA SER A 64 2.70 -1.38 -4.81
C SER A 64 3.54 -1.88 -3.65
N PHE A 65 4.46 -2.81 -3.92
CA PHE A 65 5.30 -3.46 -2.91
C PHE A 65 6.71 -2.91 -2.93
N LYS A 66 7.34 -2.79 -1.77
CA LYS A 66 8.74 -2.42 -1.64
C LYS A 66 9.31 -2.92 -0.33
N HIS A 67 10.52 -3.51 -0.38
CA HIS A 67 11.18 -4.08 0.80
C HIS A 67 10.29 -5.07 1.57
N VAL A 68 9.62 -5.95 0.83
CA VAL A 68 8.76 -7.03 1.35
C VAL A 68 7.59 -6.53 2.20
N SER A 69 7.10 -5.32 1.91
CA SER A 69 5.89 -4.76 2.51
C SER A 69 5.13 -3.91 1.49
N PRO A 70 3.80 -3.82 1.57
CA PRO A 70 3.04 -2.93 0.71
C PRO A 70 3.29 -1.46 1.08
N ALA A 71 3.64 -0.65 0.08
CA ALA A 71 3.61 0.81 0.18
C ALA A 71 2.18 1.34 -0.04
N GLY A 72 1.38 0.59 -0.80
CA GLY A 72 -0.02 0.84 -1.05
C GLY A 72 -0.75 -0.38 -1.54
N ALA A 73 -2.05 -0.44 -1.30
CA ALA A 73 -2.96 -1.49 -1.76
C ALA A 73 -4.34 -0.88 -2.01
N ALA A 74 -5.02 -1.29 -3.07
CA ALA A 74 -6.30 -0.72 -3.44
C ALA A 74 -7.12 -1.65 -4.32
N VAL A 75 -8.43 -1.36 -4.36
CA VAL A 75 -9.38 -1.95 -5.30
C VAL A 75 -9.84 -0.93 -6.35
N GLY A 76 -10.30 -1.40 -7.50
CA GLY A 76 -10.60 -0.59 -8.68
C GLY A 76 -11.90 0.22 -8.61
N ILE A 77 -12.06 1.03 -7.57
CA ILE A 77 -13.18 1.97 -7.43
C ILE A 77 -12.90 3.24 -8.24
N PRO A 78 -13.86 3.78 -8.99
CA PRO A 78 -13.68 5.01 -9.77
C PRO A 78 -13.07 6.15 -8.96
N MET A 79 -12.22 6.95 -9.60
CA MET A 79 -11.53 8.09 -8.99
C MET A 79 -12.20 9.40 -9.34
N SER A 80 -12.17 10.35 -8.40
CA SER A 80 -12.48 11.76 -8.68
C SER A 80 -11.43 12.37 -9.62
N GLU A 81 -11.77 13.47 -10.26
CA GLU A 81 -10.81 14.22 -11.10
C GLU A 81 -9.60 14.73 -10.28
N THR A 82 -9.83 15.07 -9.01
CA THR A 82 -8.75 15.43 -8.07
C THR A 82 -7.76 14.28 -7.87
N LEU A 83 -8.26 13.08 -7.60
CA LEU A 83 -7.39 11.89 -7.45
C LEU A 83 -6.64 11.56 -8.73
N LYS A 84 -7.29 11.65 -9.91
CA LYS A 84 -6.60 11.43 -11.18
C LYS A 84 -5.43 12.40 -11.37
N LYS A 85 -5.62 13.68 -11.02
CA LYS A 85 -4.55 14.70 -11.10
C LYS A 85 -3.40 14.42 -10.15
N ILE A 86 -3.66 14.17 -8.87
CA ILE A 86 -2.59 13.91 -7.90
C ILE A 86 -1.87 12.58 -8.13
N TYR A 87 -2.49 11.65 -8.84
CA TYR A 87 -1.88 10.37 -9.24
C TYR A 87 -1.24 10.44 -10.65
N PHE A 88 -1.30 11.61 -11.30
CA PHE A 88 -0.76 11.85 -12.65
C PHE A 88 -1.30 10.87 -13.69
N VAL A 89 -2.59 10.60 -13.66
CA VAL A 89 -3.28 9.72 -14.62
C VAL A 89 -4.41 10.42 -15.37
N ASP A 90 -4.62 11.71 -15.14
CA ASP A 90 -5.64 12.55 -15.79
C ASP A 90 -5.38 12.76 -17.28
N ASP A 91 -4.15 12.58 -17.75
CA ASP A 91 -3.71 12.71 -19.14
C ASP A 91 -3.54 11.35 -19.86
N ILE A 92 -3.97 10.23 -19.27
CA ILE A 92 -3.98 8.93 -19.94
C ILE A 92 -5.08 8.93 -21.01
N SER A 93 -4.70 8.65 -22.26
CA SER A 93 -5.60 8.66 -23.40
C SER A 93 -6.62 7.51 -23.43
N GLU A 94 -6.30 6.39 -22.77
CA GLU A 94 -7.18 5.23 -22.65
C GLU A 94 -8.11 5.39 -21.44
N PRO A 95 -9.38 4.96 -21.52
CA PRO A 95 -10.23 4.85 -20.35
C PRO A 95 -9.59 3.93 -19.30
N LEU A 96 -9.54 4.38 -18.05
CA LEU A 96 -8.99 3.56 -16.97
C LEU A 96 -9.92 2.40 -16.65
N SER A 97 -9.45 1.19 -16.87
CA SER A 97 -10.13 -0.03 -16.44
C SER A 97 -10.12 -0.15 -14.91
N PRO A 98 -10.95 -1.05 -14.30
CA PRO A 98 -10.90 -1.30 -12.87
C PRO A 98 -9.50 -1.70 -12.38
N ILE A 99 -8.73 -2.50 -13.13
CA ILE A 99 -7.38 -2.89 -12.71
C ILE A 99 -6.37 -1.74 -12.85
N ALA A 100 -6.49 -0.90 -13.87
CA ALA A 100 -5.70 0.32 -14.01
C ALA A 100 -5.99 1.31 -12.88
N THR A 101 -7.27 1.45 -12.54
CA THR A 101 -7.71 2.29 -11.41
C THR A 101 -7.18 1.76 -10.07
N ALA A 102 -7.22 0.45 -9.84
CA ALA A 102 -6.66 -0.17 -8.64
C ALA A 102 -5.16 0.15 -8.49
N TYR A 103 -4.38 0.01 -9.56
CA TYR A 103 -2.96 0.32 -9.53
C TYR A 103 -2.68 1.81 -9.34
N ALA A 104 -3.39 2.69 -10.03
CA ALA A 104 -3.26 4.13 -9.84
C ALA A 104 -3.50 4.54 -8.38
N ARG A 105 -4.52 3.97 -7.74
CA ARG A 105 -4.81 4.18 -6.31
C ARG A 105 -3.74 3.58 -5.39
N ALA A 106 -3.33 2.34 -5.63
CA ALA A 106 -2.34 1.66 -4.79
C ALA A 106 -1.00 2.41 -4.79
N ARG A 107 -0.51 2.82 -5.97
CA ARG A 107 0.71 3.61 -6.08
C ARG A 107 0.53 5.04 -5.59
N GLY A 108 -0.62 5.63 -5.89
CA GLY A 108 -0.90 7.05 -5.66
C GLY A 108 -0.98 7.43 -4.19
N ALA A 109 -1.30 6.48 -3.32
CA ALA A 109 -1.45 6.73 -1.88
C ALA A 109 -0.13 7.14 -1.20
N ASP A 110 0.99 6.52 -1.59
CA ASP A 110 2.33 6.85 -1.10
C ASP A 110 3.32 6.81 -2.27
N ARG A 111 3.36 7.89 -3.03
CA ARG A 111 4.18 7.99 -4.23
C ARG A 111 5.68 7.98 -3.94
N MET A 112 6.09 8.45 -2.75
CA MET A 112 7.49 8.44 -2.32
C MET A 112 7.97 7.00 -2.07
N SER A 113 7.23 6.23 -1.28
CA SER A 113 7.57 4.82 -1.00
C SER A 113 7.41 3.93 -2.24
N SER A 114 6.53 4.29 -3.17
CA SER A 114 6.29 3.53 -4.41
C SER A 114 7.33 3.79 -5.52
N TYR A 115 8.29 4.67 -5.32
CA TYR A 115 9.38 4.87 -6.25
C TYR A 115 10.29 3.64 -6.30
N GLY A 116 10.32 2.94 -7.45
CA GLY A 116 11.01 1.67 -7.60
C GLY A 116 10.24 0.48 -6.98
N ASP A 117 8.91 0.51 -7.04
CA ASP A 117 8.03 -0.53 -6.54
C ASP A 117 8.09 -1.84 -7.35
N PHE A 118 7.56 -2.91 -6.75
CA PHE A 118 7.15 -4.12 -7.44
C PHE A 118 5.62 -4.20 -7.42
N ILE A 119 5.04 -4.32 -8.61
CA ILE A 119 3.59 -4.23 -8.80
C ILE A 119 2.98 -5.62 -8.77
N SER A 120 1.85 -5.81 -8.06
CA SER A 120 1.05 -7.03 -8.17
C SER A 120 -0.38 -6.68 -8.55
N LEU A 121 -0.93 -7.43 -9.51
CA LEU A 121 -2.29 -7.26 -10.02
C LEU A 121 -3.09 -8.54 -9.83
N SER A 122 -4.34 -8.44 -9.38
CA SER A 122 -5.24 -9.59 -9.22
C SER A 122 -5.79 -10.12 -10.54
N ASP A 123 -5.74 -9.32 -11.60
CA ASP A 123 -6.33 -9.57 -12.91
C ASP A 123 -5.33 -9.34 -14.03
N THR A 124 -5.73 -9.71 -15.25
CA THR A 124 -4.94 -9.46 -16.46
C THR A 124 -4.51 -8.00 -16.56
N CYS A 125 -3.22 -7.76 -16.74
CA CYS A 125 -2.70 -6.43 -17.02
C CYS A 125 -3.12 -6.00 -18.43
N ASP A 126 -3.89 -4.93 -18.53
CA ASP A 126 -4.34 -4.37 -19.79
C ASP A 126 -3.50 -3.17 -20.26
N LYS A 127 -3.82 -2.66 -21.45
CA LYS A 127 -3.14 -1.53 -22.08
C LYS A 127 -3.15 -0.28 -21.20
N ALA A 128 -4.30 0.07 -20.59
CA ALA A 128 -4.40 1.26 -19.74
C ALA A 128 -3.47 1.16 -18.53
N THR A 129 -3.41 -0.01 -17.88
CA THR A 129 -2.49 -0.28 -16.76
C THR A 129 -1.03 -0.18 -17.21
N ALA A 130 -0.68 -0.79 -18.34
CA ALA A 130 0.67 -0.73 -18.89
C ALA A 130 1.12 0.70 -19.24
N LEU A 131 0.22 1.55 -19.71
CA LEU A 131 0.51 2.97 -19.97
C LEU A 131 0.83 3.76 -18.69
N ILE A 132 0.16 3.46 -17.56
CA ILE A 132 0.51 4.03 -16.26
C ILE A 132 1.90 3.55 -15.86
N ILE A 133 2.14 2.25 -15.90
CA ILE A 133 3.43 1.64 -15.49
C ILE A 133 4.60 2.17 -16.33
N LYS A 134 4.39 2.34 -17.64
CA LYS A 134 5.41 2.82 -18.57
C LYS A 134 6.07 4.11 -18.11
N ARG A 135 5.32 5.00 -17.50
CA ARG A 135 5.73 6.37 -17.14
C ARG A 135 6.25 6.51 -15.71
N GLU A 136 6.13 5.46 -14.90
CA GLU A 136 6.57 5.44 -13.51
C GLU A 136 7.91 4.70 -13.33
N VAL A 137 8.64 5.04 -12.26
CA VAL A 137 9.83 4.27 -11.86
C VAL A 137 9.36 3.07 -11.06
N SER A 138 9.53 1.88 -11.64
CA SER A 138 9.10 0.59 -11.10
C SER A 138 10.15 -0.47 -11.43
N ASP A 139 10.32 -1.46 -10.57
CA ASP A 139 11.29 -2.55 -10.77
C ASP A 139 10.69 -3.74 -11.51
N GLY A 140 9.41 -4.01 -11.32
CA GLY A 140 8.77 -5.13 -11.99
C GLY A 140 7.29 -5.26 -11.67
N ILE A 141 6.69 -6.28 -12.28
CA ILE A 141 5.27 -6.59 -12.16
C ILE A 141 5.03 -8.10 -12.13
N ILE A 142 4.03 -8.52 -11.35
CA ILE A 142 3.44 -9.85 -11.40
C ILE A 142 1.93 -9.74 -11.64
N ALA A 143 1.41 -10.53 -12.57
CA ALA A 143 -0.02 -10.63 -12.87
C ALA A 143 -0.37 -12.05 -13.36
N PRO A 144 -1.64 -12.47 -13.30
CA PRO A 144 -2.05 -13.78 -13.81
C PRO A 144 -1.96 -13.86 -15.34
N ASP A 145 -2.11 -12.72 -16.03
CA ASP A 145 -1.93 -12.63 -17.49
C ASP A 145 -1.69 -11.19 -17.94
N TYR A 146 -1.43 -11.01 -19.24
CA TYR A 146 -1.16 -9.73 -19.90
C TYR A 146 -1.85 -9.71 -21.26
N THR A 147 -2.50 -8.59 -21.62
CA THR A 147 -2.93 -8.41 -23.01
C THR A 147 -1.70 -8.24 -23.92
N PRO A 148 -1.79 -8.61 -25.22
CA PRO A 148 -0.67 -8.44 -26.15
C PRO A 148 -0.11 -7.01 -26.15
N GLU A 149 -0.98 -5.99 -26.16
CA GLU A 149 -0.60 -4.58 -26.16
C GLU A 149 0.10 -4.18 -24.85
N ALA A 150 -0.39 -4.66 -23.70
CA ALA A 150 0.23 -4.41 -22.42
C ALA A 150 1.64 -5.01 -22.36
N LEU A 151 1.78 -6.25 -22.83
CA LEU A 151 3.05 -6.96 -22.83
C LEU A 151 4.08 -6.26 -23.74
N GLU A 152 3.66 -5.76 -24.90
CA GLU A 152 4.52 -4.98 -25.80
C GLU A 152 5.05 -3.72 -25.11
N ILE A 153 4.15 -2.94 -24.48
CA ILE A 153 4.50 -1.71 -23.75
C ILE A 153 5.49 -2.01 -22.63
N LEU A 154 5.23 -3.04 -21.83
CA LEU A 154 6.06 -3.40 -20.67
C LEU A 154 7.44 -3.96 -21.10
N ARG A 155 7.50 -4.74 -22.17
CA ARG A 155 8.78 -5.25 -22.73
C ARG A 155 9.68 -4.14 -23.25
N ALA A 156 9.12 -3.05 -23.75
CA ALA A 156 9.90 -1.88 -24.19
C ALA A 156 10.47 -1.04 -23.04
N LYS A 157 9.89 -1.18 -21.82
CA LYS A 157 10.31 -0.43 -20.63
C LYS A 157 11.75 -0.81 -20.21
N ARG A 158 12.51 0.20 -19.68
CA ARG A 158 13.91 0.03 -19.23
C ARG A 158 14.81 -0.61 -20.29
N LYS A 159 14.59 -0.27 -21.57
CA LYS A 159 15.35 -0.83 -22.71
C LYS A 159 15.29 -2.36 -22.76
N GLY A 160 14.15 -2.94 -22.43
CA GLY A 160 13.91 -4.38 -22.47
C GLY A 160 14.33 -5.16 -21.21
N THR A 161 14.72 -4.47 -20.13
CA THR A 161 15.18 -5.11 -18.88
C THR A 161 14.15 -5.09 -17.76
N TYR A 162 12.94 -4.56 -17.99
CA TYR A 162 11.87 -4.52 -17.01
C TYR A 162 11.43 -5.93 -16.63
N VAL A 163 11.27 -6.18 -15.33
CA VAL A 163 10.88 -7.51 -14.82
C VAL A 163 9.39 -7.71 -15.02
N ILE A 164 9.02 -8.77 -15.74
CA ILE A 164 7.65 -9.16 -16.02
C ILE A 164 7.46 -10.62 -15.60
N LEU A 165 6.62 -10.85 -14.60
CA LEU A 165 6.30 -12.18 -14.08
C LEU A 165 4.85 -12.53 -14.36
N LYS A 166 4.61 -13.75 -14.83
CA LYS A 166 3.28 -14.35 -14.92
C LYS A 166 3.15 -15.40 -13.82
N VAL A 167 2.05 -15.37 -13.07
CA VAL A 167 1.77 -16.34 -12.01
C VAL A 167 0.65 -17.28 -12.44
N ASP A 168 0.74 -18.54 -12.03
CA ASP A 168 -0.37 -19.49 -12.15
C ASP A 168 -1.41 -19.19 -11.05
N PRO A 169 -2.58 -18.64 -11.39
CA PRO A 169 -3.60 -18.30 -10.40
C PRO A 169 -4.25 -19.51 -9.73
N SER A 170 -4.10 -20.71 -10.32
CA SER A 170 -4.65 -21.95 -9.78
C SER A 170 -3.76 -22.60 -8.74
N TYR A 171 -2.48 -22.17 -8.65
CA TYR A 171 -1.53 -22.75 -7.71
C TYR A 171 -1.95 -22.50 -6.26
N LYS A 172 -1.87 -23.56 -5.46
CA LYS A 172 -2.09 -23.52 -4.01
C LYS A 172 -0.81 -24.02 -3.33
N PRO A 173 -0.19 -23.22 -2.46
CA PRO A 173 0.98 -23.66 -1.71
C PRO A 173 0.62 -24.74 -0.70
N ALA A 174 1.64 -25.51 -0.27
CA ALA A 174 1.47 -26.48 0.80
C ALA A 174 0.96 -25.79 2.10
N PRO A 175 0.18 -26.48 2.94
CA PRO A 175 -0.36 -25.89 4.15
C PRO A 175 0.71 -25.55 5.21
N ILE A 176 1.87 -26.19 5.12
CA ILE A 176 3.00 -26.00 6.03
C ILE A 176 4.06 -25.14 5.35
N GLU A 177 4.55 -24.15 6.06
CA GLU A 177 5.66 -23.29 5.63
C GLU A 177 6.85 -23.36 6.57
N HIS A 178 8.04 -23.13 6.02
CA HIS A 178 9.31 -23.20 6.73
C HIS A 178 10.09 -21.89 6.62
N LYS A 179 10.78 -21.55 7.70
CA LYS A 179 11.75 -20.45 7.74
C LYS A 179 13.02 -20.93 8.45
N GLN A 180 14.18 -20.54 7.94
CA GLN A 180 15.46 -20.88 8.58
C GLN A 180 16.12 -19.64 9.16
N VAL A 181 16.55 -19.74 10.43
CA VAL A 181 17.32 -18.71 11.12
C VAL A 181 18.46 -19.41 11.87
N PHE A 182 19.67 -19.02 11.60
CA PHE A 182 20.88 -19.60 12.22
C PHE A 182 20.95 -21.15 12.11
N GLY A 183 20.49 -21.70 10.96
CA GLY A 183 20.44 -23.15 10.72
C GLY A 183 19.27 -23.89 11.42
N VAL A 184 18.52 -23.22 12.26
CA VAL A 184 17.29 -23.77 12.87
C VAL A 184 16.13 -23.56 11.92
N THR A 185 15.41 -24.63 11.61
CA THR A 185 14.18 -24.57 10.82
C THR A 185 12.98 -24.35 11.73
N PHE A 186 12.23 -23.31 11.44
CA PHE A 186 10.91 -23.03 12.03
C PHE A 186 9.86 -23.58 11.07
N GLU A 187 8.89 -24.28 11.59
CA GLU A 187 7.77 -24.86 10.87
C GLU A 187 6.46 -24.38 11.47
N GLN A 188 5.52 -23.96 10.63
CA GLN A 188 4.18 -23.55 11.05
C GLN A 188 3.18 -23.78 9.92
N GLU A 189 1.90 -23.82 10.28
CA GLU A 189 0.85 -23.68 9.29
C GLU A 189 0.87 -22.29 8.66
N ARG A 190 0.57 -22.22 7.37
CA ARG A 190 0.40 -20.95 6.67
C ARG A 190 -0.75 -20.17 7.30
N ASN A 191 -0.61 -18.84 7.34
CA ASN A 191 -1.69 -17.98 7.79
C ASN A 191 -2.81 -17.92 6.73
N GLU A 192 -3.77 -18.82 6.83
CA GLU A 192 -4.95 -18.89 5.93
C GLU A 192 -6.22 -18.38 6.61
N VAL A 193 -6.08 -17.50 7.61
CA VAL A 193 -7.24 -16.88 8.27
C VAL A 193 -8.12 -16.18 7.24
N ASP A 194 -9.42 -16.45 7.30
CA ASP A 194 -10.42 -15.82 6.43
C ASP A 194 -10.72 -14.38 6.89
N LEU A 195 -10.34 -13.42 6.07
CA LEU A 195 -10.61 -12.00 6.27
C LEU A 195 -11.69 -11.46 5.31
N THR A 196 -12.45 -12.35 4.66
CA THR A 196 -13.49 -11.96 3.70
C THR A 196 -14.88 -11.84 4.34
N SER A 197 -15.09 -12.50 5.49
CA SER A 197 -16.38 -12.56 6.18
C SER A 197 -16.70 -11.28 6.96
N ASP A 198 -17.99 -10.90 6.98
CA ASP A 198 -18.50 -9.81 7.84
C ASP A 198 -18.53 -10.19 9.32
N SER A 199 -18.38 -11.47 9.66
CA SER A 199 -18.28 -11.93 11.05
C SER A 199 -17.10 -11.30 11.82
N LEU A 200 -16.10 -10.77 11.10
CA LEU A 200 -15.01 -9.96 11.67
C LEU A 200 -15.51 -8.76 12.48
N PHE A 201 -16.71 -8.26 12.18
CA PHE A 201 -17.26 -7.01 12.73
C PHE A 201 -18.47 -7.24 13.65
N GLU A 202 -18.68 -8.45 14.14
CA GLU A 202 -19.80 -8.77 15.06
C GLU A 202 -19.54 -8.33 16.50
N ASN A 203 -18.28 -8.44 16.97
CA ASN A 203 -17.91 -8.04 18.32
C ASN A 203 -17.55 -6.55 18.36
N ILE A 204 -18.52 -5.70 18.68
CA ILE A 204 -18.36 -4.24 18.74
C ILE A 204 -18.48 -3.77 20.19
N PRO A 205 -17.36 -3.52 20.89
CA PRO A 205 -17.38 -3.11 22.31
C PRO A 205 -17.73 -1.63 22.52
N THR A 206 -17.64 -0.78 21.49
CA THR A 206 -17.92 0.67 21.56
C THR A 206 -19.42 0.98 21.64
N ASP A 207 -19.77 2.21 22.05
CA ASP A 207 -21.18 2.68 22.11
C ASP A 207 -21.79 2.78 20.72
N SER A 208 -21.08 3.34 19.75
CA SER A 208 -21.43 3.28 18.34
C SER A 208 -21.31 1.86 17.83
N LYS A 209 -22.36 1.33 17.17
CA LYS A 209 -22.48 -0.09 16.78
C LYS A 209 -22.50 -0.31 15.25
N ASN A 210 -22.56 0.77 14.48
CA ASN A 210 -22.84 0.66 13.06
C ASN A 210 -21.58 0.84 12.21
N PHE A 211 -21.30 -0.15 11.36
CA PHE A 211 -20.39 -0.03 10.22
C PHE A 211 -21.23 0.12 8.94
N SER A 212 -20.89 1.10 8.10
CA SER A 212 -21.39 1.12 6.73
C SER A 212 -20.74 -0.01 5.91
N GLU A 213 -21.33 -0.36 4.78
CA GLU A 213 -20.75 -1.38 3.89
C GLU A 213 -19.37 -0.93 3.33
N GLU A 214 -19.23 0.39 3.09
CA GLU A 214 -17.95 1.00 2.71
C GLU A 214 -16.90 0.85 3.82
N ALA A 215 -17.29 1.07 5.08
CA ALA A 215 -16.39 0.90 6.23
C ALA A 215 -15.96 -0.57 6.39
N LYS A 216 -16.88 -1.52 6.27
CA LYS A 216 -16.55 -2.96 6.31
C LYS A 216 -15.59 -3.34 5.18
N ARG A 217 -15.86 -2.89 3.95
CA ARG A 217 -14.95 -3.08 2.82
C ARG A 217 -13.56 -2.53 3.13
N ASP A 218 -13.47 -1.30 3.59
CA ASP A 218 -12.21 -0.62 3.85
C ASP A 218 -11.45 -1.27 5.03
N LEU A 219 -12.14 -1.74 6.06
CA LEU A 219 -11.53 -2.51 7.15
C LEU A 219 -11.01 -3.87 6.68
N LYS A 220 -11.71 -4.58 5.78
CA LYS A 220 -11.20 -5.80 5.15
C LYS A 220 -9.93 -5.52 4.36
N ILE A 221 -9.90 -4.43 3.58
CA ILE A 221 -8.70 -3.99 2.86
C ILE A 221 -7.55 -3.73 3.84
N ALA A 222 -7.81 -3.04 4.96
CA ALA A 222 -6.81 -2.78 5.98
C ALA A 222 -6.23 -4.09 6.55
N LEU A 223 -7.08 -5.00 7.01
CA LEU A 223 -6.65 -6.25 7.64
C LEU A 223 -5.88 -7.17 6.66
N ILE A 224 -6.36 -7.31 5.43
CA ILE A 224 -5.67 -8.11 4.39
C ILE A 224 -4.31 -7.47 4.05
N THR A 225 -4.24 -6.15 3.94
CA THR A 225 -2.98 -5.45 3.72
C THR A 225 -1.98 -5.73 4.85
N LEU A 226 -2.44 -5.69 6.11
CA LEU A 226 -1.60 -5.94 7.28
C LEU A 226 -1.12 -7.39 7.39
N LYS A 227 -1.89 -8.36 6.90
CA LYS A 227 -1.48 -9.78 6.84
C LYS A 227 -0.17 -9.98 6.05
N TYR A 228 0.16 -9.06 5.15
CA TYR A 228 1.37 -9.07 4.31
C TYR A 228 2.33 -7.91 4.60
N THR A 229 2.16 -7.24 5.74
CA THR A 229 2.99 -6.12 6.17
C THR A 229 3.84 -6.51 7.38
N GLN A 230 5.14 -6.21 7.34
CA GLN A 230 6.04 -6.48 8.47
C GLN A 230 5.54 -5.84 9.76
N SER A 231 5.44 -6.62 10.82
CA SER A 231 4.91 -6.18 12.13
C SER A 231 5.95 -5.33 12.90
N ASN A 232 5.50 -4.45 13.83
CA ASN A 232 4.11 -4.05 14.02
C ASN A 232 3.64 -3.27 12.81
N SER A 233 2.38 -3.43 12.46
CA SER A 233 1.81 -2.73 11.32
C SER A 233 0.42 -2.17 11.61
N VAL A 234 0.14 -1.01 10.99
CA VAL A 234 -1.14 -0.28 11.07
C VAL A 234 -1.45 0.28 9.68
N CYS A 235 -2.72 0.23 9.28
CA CYS A 235 -3.17 0.67 7.97
C CYS A 235 -4.40 1.57 8.06
N TYR A 236 -4.30 2.77 7.50
CA TYR A 236 -5.41 3.69 7.28
C TYR A 236 -5.94 3.47 5.87
N VAL A 237 -7.25 3.33 5.75
CA VAL A 237 -7.94 3.07 4.47
C VAL A 237 -9.09 4.06 4.27
N LYS A 238 -9.26 4.53 3.05
CA LYS A 238 -10.40 5.36 2.64
C LYS A 238 -10.76 5.04 1.19
N ASP A 239 -12.06 4.92 0.92
CA ASP A 239 -12.60 4.76 -0.44
C ASP A 239 -11.92 3.64 -1.24
N GLY A 240 -11.70 2.48 -0.61
CA GLY A 240 -11.16 1.30 -1.28
C GLY A 240 -9.65 1.30 -1.47
N GLN A 241 -8.91 2.18 -0.79
CA GLN A 241 -7.45 2.22 -0.87
C GLN A 241 -6.78 2.49 0.46
N ALA A 242 -5.66 1.82 0.71
CA ALA A 242 -4.76 2.18 1.80
C ALA A 242 -4.18 3.57 1.53
N ILE A 243 -4.34 4.49 2.48
CA ILE A 243 -3.85 5.87 2.39
C ILE A 243 -2.65 6.13 3.27
N GLY A 244 -2.35 5.23 4.20
CA GLY A 244 -1.14 5.27 5.02
C GLY A 244 -0.90 3.91 5.66
N ILE A 245 0.29 3.34 5.41
CA ILE A 245 0.72 2.07 5.97
C ILE A 245 1.98 2.30 6.79
N GLY A 246 1.94 1.92 8.07
CA GLY A 246 3.10 1.82 8.94
C GLY A 246 3.55 0.38 9.04
N ALA A 247 4.83 0.11 8.83
CA ALA A 247 5.40 -1.23 8.81
C ALA A 247 6.65 -1.33 9.66
N GLY A 248 6.90 -2.50 10.26
CA GLY A 248 8.18 -2.85 10.89
C GLY A 248 8.54 -2.02 12.12
N GLN A 249 7.57 -1.44 12.82
CA GLN A 249 7.84 -0.62 14.00
C GLN A 249 7.82 -1.46 15.28
N GLN A 250 8.78 -1.21 16.18
CA GLN A 250 8.86 -1.91 17.46
C GLN A 250 7.80 -1.44 18.48
N SER A 251 7.31 -0.20 18.32
CA SER A 251 6.24 0.36 19.15
C SER A 251 4.97 0.58 18.35
N ARG A 252 3.82 0.13 18.90
CA ARG A 252 2.50 0.31 18.26
C ARG A 252 2.19 1.78 18.00
N ILE A 253 2.43 2.65 18.98
CA ILE A 253 2.16 4.08 18.81
C ILE A 253 3.04 4.74 17.75
N HIS A 254 4.31 4.34 17.62
CA HIS A 254 5.17 4.84 16.54
C HIS A 254 4.66 4.39 15.17
N CYS A 255 4.15 3.17 15.09
CA CYS A 255 3.53 2.64 13.88
C CYS A 255 2.27 3.43 13.49
N THR A 256 1.38 3.67 14.46
CA THR A 256 0.16 4.45 14.27
C THR A 256 0.46 5.89 13.83
N ARG A 257 1.49 6.51 14.41
CA ARG A 257 1.95 7.85 14.00
C ARG A 257 2.49 7.85 12.58
N LEU A 258 3.35 6.90 12.23
CA LEU A 258 3.94 6.79 10.89
C LEU A 258 2.85 6.62 9.82
N ALA A 259 1.93 5.67 10.03
CA ALA A 259 0.82 5.43 9.12
C ALA A 259 -0.10 6.65 9.00
N GLY A 260 -0.42 7.29 10.13
CA GLY A 260 -1.24 8.50 10.16
C GLY A 260 -0.59 9.69 9.46
N ASN A 261 0.72 9.89 9.62
CA ASN A 261 1.45 10.94 8.90
C ASN A 261 1.38 10.74 7.38
N LYS A 262 1.51 9.50 6.90
CA LYS A 262 1.35 9.18 5.48
C LYS A 262 -0.08 9.46 4.99
N ALA A 263 -1.10 9.09 5.77
CA ALA A 263 -2.50 9.39 5.46
C ALA A 263 -2.77 10.91 5.39
N ASP A 264 -2.18 11.67 6.31
CA ASP A 264 -2.28 13.14 6.32
C ASP A 264 -1.60 13.75 5.08
N ILE A 265 -0.42 13.26 4.68
CA ILE A 265 0.27 13.70 3.46
C ILE A 265 -0.57 13.40 2.22
N TRP A 266 -1.15 12.19 2.13
CA TRP A 266 -2.06 11.84 1.03
C TRP A 266 -3.23 12.82 0.92
N TRP A 267 -3.85 13.23 2.03
CA TRP A 267 -4.94 14.19 2.04
C TRP A 267 -4.47 15.61 1.71
N LEU A 268 -3.31 16.02 2.23
CA LEU A 268 -2.71 17.33 1.96
C LEU A 268 -2.28 17.49 0.49
N ARG A 269 -1.94 16.43 -0.22
CA ARG A 269 -1.66 16.49 -1.66
C ARG A 269 -2.86 16.96 -2.48
N GLN A 270 -4.07 16.89 -1.94
CA GLN A 270 -5.31 17.37 -2.56
C GLN A 270 -5.63 18.83 -2.20
N HIS A 271 -4.83 19.47 -1.35
CA HIS A 271 -5.02 20.86 -0.98
C HIS A 271 -4.82 21.78 -2.18
N PRO A 272 -5.67 22.83 -2.40
CA PRO A 272 -5.58 23.71 -3.55
C PRO A 272 -4.20 24.34 -3.75
N LYS A 273 -3.51 24.77 -2.69
CA LYS A 273 -2.13 25.29 -2.78
C LYS A 273 -1.15 24.26 -3.33
N VAL A 274 -1.31 22.96 -3.00
CA VAL A 274 -0.45 21.89 -3.49
C VAL A 274 -0.77 21.54 -4.93
N MET A 275 -2.05 21.45 -5.26
CA MET A 275 -2.50 21.12 -6.62
C MET A 275 -2.14 22.20 -7.64
N ASN A 276 -2.08 23.48 -7.22
CA ASN A 276 -1.83 24.63 -8.08
C ASN A 276 -0.40 25.15 -7.98
N LEU A 277 0.57 24.35 -7.47
CA LEU A 277 1.98 24.73 -7.47
C LEU A 277 2.45 25.11 -8.87
N PRO A 278 3.12 26.28 -9.06
CA PRO A 278 3.48 26.84 -10.36
C PRO A 278 4.74 26.18 -10.92
N TRP A 279 4.63 24.97 -11.41
CA TRP A 279 5.75 24.15 -11.87
C TRP A 279 6.46 24.73 -13.10
N VAL A 280 7.80 24.58 -13.15
CA VAL A 280 8.55 24.77 -14.39
C VAL A 280 8.15 23.72 -15.43
N GLU A 281 8.19 24.08 -16.72
CA GLU A 281 7.65 23.27 -17.82
C GLU A 281 8.22 21.84 -17.90
N LYS A 282 9.50 21.65 -17.59
CA LYS A 282 10.21 20.36 -17.82
C LYS A 282 10.57 19.63 -16.51
N ILE A 283 9.81 19.80 -15.45
CA ILE A 283 10.05 19.05 -14.22
C ILE A 283 9.70 17.56 -14.39
N ARG A 284 10.62 16.68 -13.95
CA ARG A 284 10.36 15.24 -13.97
C ARG A 284 9.38 14.86 -12.86
N ARG A 285 8.58 13.80 -13.07
CA ARG A 285 7.60 13.33 -12.06
C ARG A 285 8.22 13.02 -10.71
N ALA A 286 9.35 12.33 -10.67
CA ALA A 286 10.04 12.01 -9.42
C ALA A 286 10.48 13.27 -8.65
N ASP A 287 11.00 14.26 -9.35
CA ASP A 287 11.40 15.54 -8.73
C ASP A 287 10.15 16.28 -8.24
N ARG A 288 9.05 16.25 -9.00
CA ARG A 288 7.77 16.83 -8.61
C ARG A 288 7.21 16.18 -7.34
N ASP A 289 7.20 14.84 -7.28
CA ASP A 289 6.75 14.10 -6.10
C ASP A 289 7.57 14.43 -4.87
N ASN A 290 8.91 14.46 -5.00
CA ASN A 290 9.82 14.81 -3.91
C ASN A 290 9.62 16.26 -3.45
N THR A 291 9.49 17.19 -4.38
CA THR A 291 9.26 18.60 -4.06
C THR A 291 7.92 18.82 -3.35
N ILE A 292 6.85 18.11 -3.76
CA ILE A 292 5.55 18.15 -3.06
C ILE A 292 5.69 17.64 -1.63
N ASP A 293 6.38 16.52 -1.43
CA ASP A 293 6.58 15.93 -0.11
C ASP A 293 7.29 16.89 0.83
N ILE A 294 8.37 17.51 0.38
CA ILE A 294 9.12 18.53 1.14
C ILE A 294 8.26 19.78 1.37
N TYR A 295 7.57 20.28 0.34
CA TYR A 295 6.69 21.46 0.46
C TYR A 295 5.60 21.30 1.52
N ILE A 296 5.02 20.06 1.63
CA ILE A 296 4.03 19.74 2.64
C ILE A 296 4.66 19.57 4.04
N SER A 297 5.91 19.18 4.13
CA SER A 297 6.60 18.90 5.39
C SER A 297 6.88 20.17 6.21
N GLU A 298 7.54 20.03 7.35
CA GLU A 298 8.05 21.16 8.15
C GLU A 298 9.34 21.72 7.53
N ASP A 299 10.03 20.93 6.68
CA ASP A 299 11.29 21.30 6.01
C ASP A 299 11.06 22.04 4.67
N HIS A 300 9.89 22.68 4.49
CA HIS A 300 9.51 23.35 3.24
C HIS A 300 10.52 24.42 2.78
N ASP A 301 11.32 24.97 3.66
CA ASP A 301 12.40 25.91 3.32
C ASP A 301 13.44 25.27 2.39
N ASP A 302 13.64 23.96 2.44
CA ASP A 302 14.58 23.26 1.55
C ASP A 302 14.22 23.40 0.06
N VAL A 303 12.94 23.64 -0.26
CA VAL A 303 12.47 23.87 -1.63
C VAL A 303 11.99 25.30 -1.87
N LEU A 304 11.77 26.11 -0.83
CA LEU A 304 11.29 27.49 -0.93
C LEU A 304 12.37 28.55 -0.67
N ALA A 305 13.59 28.16 -0.27
CA ALA A 305 14.70 29.10 -0.07
C ALA A 305 15.06 29.82 -1.36
N ASP A 306 15.48 31.08 -1.23
CA ASP A 306 15.93 31.86 -2.37
C ASP A 306 17.19 31.24 -3.02
N GLY A 307 17.17 31.11 -4.35
CA GLY A 307 18.20 30.39 -5.11
C GLY A 307 17.86 28.87 -5.31
N THR A 308 16.88 28.34 -4.60
CA THR A 308 16.46 26.94 -4.71
C THR A 308 15.10 26.80 -5.40
N TRP A 309 14.09 27.57 -4.99
CA TRP A 309 12.74 27.46 -5.50
C TRP A 309 12.64 27.61 -7.04
N GLN A 310 13.52 28.42 -7.64
CA GLN A 310 13.58 28.65 -9.10
C GLN A 310 13.90 27.38 -9.91
N GLN A 311 14.41 26.34 -9.26
CA GLN A 311 14.66 25.04 -9.91
C GLN A 311 13.37 24.26 -10.15
N PHE A 312 12.32 24.53 -9.37
CA PHE A 312 11.07 23.77 -9.36
C PHE A 312 9.88 24.58 -9.84
N PHE A 313 9.87 25.89 -9.57
CA PHE A 313 8.70 26.76 -9.73
C PHE A 313 9.00 27.96 -10.64
N THR A 314 7.98 28.42 -11.35
CA THR A 314 8.04 29.64 -12.18
C THR A 314 7.91 30.93 -11.35
N GLU A 315 7.28 30.82 -10.18
CA GLU A 315 7.21 31.86 -9.15
C GLU A 315 7.26 31.21 -7.77
N LYS A 316 7.68 31.95 -6.73
CA LYS A 316 7.81 31.42 -5.39
C LYS A 316 6.44 31.14 -4.80
N PRO A 317 6.09 29.86 -4.50
CA PRO A 317 4.83 29.52 -3.85
C PRO A 317 4.74 30.09 -2.43
N GLU A 318 3.52 30.39 -1.99
CA GLU A 318 3.25 30.66 -0.58
C GLU A 318 3.44 29.38 0.25
N VAL A 319 3.90 29.54 1.49
CA VAL A 319 3.99 28.44 2.45
C VAL A 319 2.59 27.91 2.78
N LEU A 320 2.46 26.60 2.83
CA LEU A 320 1.28 25.94 3.40
C LEU A 320 1.44 25.91 4.94
N THR A 321 0.75 26.83 5.62
CA THR A 321 0.92 27.04 7.06
C THR A 321 0.39 25.84 7.87
N MET A 322 0.83 25.72 9.13
CA MET A 322 0.36 24.67 10.04
C MET A 322 -1.15 24.78 10.31
N GLU A 323 -1.69 25.99 10.37
CA GLU A 323 -3.13 26.25 10.54
C GLU A 323 -3.91 25.74 9.33
N GLU A 324 -3.44 26.04 8.11
CA GLU A 324 -4.05 25.55 6.86
C GLU A 324 -4.01 24.04 6.78
N LYS A 325 -2.87 23.41 7.12
CA LYS A 325 -2.73 21.95 7.17
C LYS A 325 -3.74 21.32 8.13
N LYS A 326 -3.83 21.82 9.36
CA LYS A 326 -4.78 21.33 10.37
C LYS A 326 -6.22 21.49 9.92
N ALA A 327 -6.59 22.67 9.37
CA ALA A 327 -7.94 22.93 8.88
C ALA A 327 -8.32 22.01 7.70
N TRP A 328 -7.36 21.69 6.83
CA TRP A 328 -7.59 20.77 5.72
C TRP A 328 -7.72 19.32 6.18
N ILE A 329 -6.82 18.86 7.04
CA ILE A 329 -6.86 17.50 7.60
C ILE A 329 -8.15 17.25 8.37
N ALA A 330 -8.67 18.25 9.10
CA ALA A 330 -9.95 18.15 9.84
C ALA A 330 -11.16 17.89 8.93
N GLN A 331 -11.07 18.12 7.62
CA GLN A 331 -12.12 17.81 6.64
C GLN A 331 -12.12 16.35 6.19
N ASN A 332 -11.04 15.61 6.47
CA ASN A 332 -10.98 14.19 6.17
C ASN A 332 -11.79 13.41 7.21
N THR A 333 -12.77 12.65 6.76
CA THR A 333 -13.71 11.89 7.62
C THR A 333 -13.87 10.47 7.09
N GLU A 334 -14.55 9.62 7.85
CA GLU A 334 -14.90 8.24 7.45
C GLU A 334 -13.68 7.38 7.09
N VAL A 335 -12.53 7.67 7.69
CA VAL A 335 -11.33 6.86 7.52
C VAL A 335 -11.45 5.61 8.38
N SER A 336 -11.06 4.47 7.81
CA SER A 336 -10.98 3.16 8.48
C SER A 336 -9.55 2.88 8.92
N LEU A 337 -9.38 2.29 10.11
CA LEU A 337 -8.09 1.93 10.70
C LEU A 337 -8.05 0.46 11.05
N GLY A 338 -7.10 -0.28 10.50
CA GLY A 338 -6.76 -1.64 10.90
C GLY A 338 -5.44 -1.70 11.68
N SER A 339 -5.35 -2.65 12.60
CA SER A 339 -4.12 -2.97 13.34
C SER A 339 -3.87 -4.48 13.31
N ASP A 340 -2.61 -4.89 13.12
CA ASP A 340 -2.23 -6.31 13.07
C ASP A 340 -2.27 -7.02 14.45
N ALA A 341 -2.46 -6.24 15.53
CA ALA A 341 -2.70 -6.74 16.88
C ALA A 341 -3.49 -5.70 17.70
N PHE A 342 -3.69 -5.93 18.99
CA PHE A 342 -4.41 -5.00 19.86
C PHE A 342 -3.66 -3.66 20.02
N PHE A 343 -4.42 -2.60 20.24
CA PHE A 343 -3.88 -1.32 20.70
C PHE A 343 -3.63 -1.39 22.23
N PRO A 344 -2.40 -1.10 22.70
CA PRO A 344 -2.11 -1.19 24.15
C PRO A 344 -2.69 -0.02 24.95
N PHE A 345 -2.90 1.15 24.34
CA PHE A 345 -3.40 2.36 24.98
C PHE A 345 -4.23 3.21 24.03
N GLY A 346 -5.07 4.08 24.60
CA GLY A 346 -5.95 4.99 23.86
C GLY A 346 -5.22 6.10 23.08
N ASP A 347 -3.92 6.32 23.32
CA ASP A 347 -3.12 7.30 22.55
C ASP A 347 -3.05 6.95 21.06
N ASN A 348 -3.15 5.68 20.70
CA ASN A 348 -3.28 5.24 19.31
C ASN A 348 -4.59 5.77 18.67
N ILE A 349 -5.68 5.74 19.42
CA ILE A 349 -6.99 6.25 18.97
C ILE A 349 -6.97 7.78 18.92
N GLU A 350 -6.35 8.46 19.90
CA GLU A 350 -6.13 9.91 19.86
C GLU A 350 -5.37 10.33 18.60
N ARG A 351 -4.33 9.58 18.22
CA ARG A 351 -3.61 9.83 16.96
C ARG A 351 -4.49 9.60 15.74
N ALA A 352 -5.23 8.49 15.72
CA ALA A 352 -6.09 8.11 14.62
C ALA A 352 -7.20 9.14 14.37
N HIS A 353 -7.80 9.66 15.44
CA HIS A 353 -8.83 10.71 15.37
C HIS A 353 -8.36 11.94 14.57
N LYS A 354 -7.09 12.37 14.75
CA LYS A 354 -6.52 13.52 14.06
C LYS A 354 -6.45 13.36 12.55
N SER A 355 -6.48 12.13 12.03
CA SER A 355 -6.47 11.81 10.60
C SER A 355 -7.86 11.42 10.07
N GLY A 356 -8.94 11.70 10.82
CA GLY A 356 -10.32 11.49 10.39
C GLY A 356 -10.83 10.05 10.55
N VAL A 357 -10.16 9.21 11.36
CA VAL A 357 -10.62 7.84 11.61
C VAL A 357 -11.95 7.84 12.34
N GLN A 358 -12.88 7.05 11.83
CA GLN A 358 -14.21 6.84 12.39
C GLN A 358 -14.48 5.35 12.65
N TYR A 359 -13.81 4.47 11.95
CA TYR A 359 -13.99 3.02 12.01
C TYR A 359 -12.67 2.32 12.34
N VAL A 360 -12.70 1.37 13.27
CA VAL A 360 -11.49 0.68 13.76
C VAL A 360 -11.71 -0.82 13.79
N ALA A 361 -10.72 -1.60 13.36
CA ALA A 361 -10.65 -3.03 13.55
C ALA A 361 -9.30 -3.42 14.17
N GLN A 362 -9.33 -4.13 15.27
CA GLN A 362 -8.16 -4.65 15.98
C GLN A 362 -8.48 -5.99 16.65
N ALA A 363 -7.44 -6.70 17.10
CA ALA A 363 -7.63 -8.01 17.73
C ALA A 363 -8.43 -7.95 19.04
N GLY A 364 -8.22 -6.94 19.89
CA GLY A 364 -8.67 -6.95 21.27
C GLY A 364 -7.80 -7.84 22.17
N GLY A 365 -8.11 -7.92 23.45
CA GLY A 365 -7.41 -8.76 24.43
C GLY A 365 -6.26 -8.07 25.16
N SER A 366 -6.15 -6.74 25.08
CA SER A 366 -5.26 -5.95 25.93
C SER A 366 -5.84 -5.81 27.34
N VAL A 367 -4.98 -5.79 28.35
CA VAL A 367 -5.38 -5.45 29.73
C VAL A 367 -5.91 -4.01 29.86
N ARG A 368 -5.74 -3.19 28.84
CA ARG A 368 -6.21 -1.80 28.77
C ARG A 368 -7.23 -1.58 27.66
N ASP A 369 -7.97 -2.63 27.26
CA ASP A 369 -9.07 -2.49 26.29
C ASP A 369 -10.14 -1.48 26.75
N ASP A 370 -10.36 -1.39 28.07
CA ASP A 370 -11.24 -0.39 28.69
C ASP A 370 -10.88 1.05 28.29
N HIS A 371 -9.59 1.38 28.34
CA HIS A 371 -9.09 2.70 27.96
C HIS A 371 -9.19 2.97 26.46
N VAL A 372 -8.93 1.96 25.64
CA VAL A 372 -9.06 2.05 24.17
C VAL A 372 -10.53 2.25 23.78
N ILE A 373 -11.46 1.47 24.37
CA ILE A 373 -12.91 1.60 24.16
C ILE A 373 -13.40 3.00 24.57
N ALA A 374 -13.02 3.46 25.76
CA ALA A 374 -13.40 4.78 26.26
C ALA A 374 -12.93 5.90 25.33
N THR A 375 -11.72 5.78 24.78
CA THR A 375 -11.18 6.77 23.83
C THR A 375 -11.95 6.75 22.50
N CYS A 376 -12.33 5.58 21.98
CA CYS A 376 -13.20 5.47 20.82
C CYS A 376 -14.57 6.12 21.06
N ASN A 377 -15.18 5.84 22.23
CA ASN A 377 -16.49 6.42 22.62
C ASN A 377 -16.44 7.94 22.74
N LYS A 378 -15.34 8.49 23.27
CA LYS A 378 -15.08 9.93 23.34
C LYS A 378 -15.23 10.63 21.98
N TYR A 379 -14.85 9.96 20.90
CA TYR A 379 -14.90 10.47 19.54
C TYR A 379 -16.02 9.88 18.68
N GLY A 380 -16.93 9.11 19.26
CA GLY A 380 -18.05 8.49 18.53
C GLY A 380 -17.61 7.45 17.49
N MET A 381 -16.42 6.87 17.63
CA MET A 381 -15.91 5.86 16.72
C MET A 381 -16.60 4.52 16.93
N THR A 382 -16.75 3.74 15.85
CA THR A 382 -17.16 2.34 15.91
C THR A 382 -15.93 1.45 15.80
N MET A 383 -15.72 0.56 16.78
CA MET A 383 -14.59 -0.36 16.81
C MET A 383 -15.06 -1.81 16.92
N ALA A 384 -14.47 -2.68 16.12
CA ALA A 384 -14.62 -4.12 16.21
C ALA A 384 -13.38 -4.79 16.82
N PHE A 385 -13.61 -5.78 17.67
CA PHE A 385 -12.60 -6.75 18.10
C PHE A 385 -12.70 -8.01 17.24
N THR A 386 -11.72 -8.19 16.36
CA THR A 386 -11.69 -9.32 15.43
C THR A 386 -11.28 -10.64 16.09
N GLY A 387 -10.60 -10.59 17.25
CA GLY A 387 -9.98 -11.75 17.87
C GLY A 387 -8.78 -12.32 17.11
N ILE A 388 -8.35 -11.66 16.03
CA ILE A 388 -7.32 -12.15 15.11
C ILE A 388 -6.06 -11.30 15.21
N ARG A 389 -4.91 -11.95 15.43
CA ARG A 389 -3.59 -11.35 15.31
C ARG A 389 -2.98 -11.68 13.95
N LEU A 390 -2.44 -10.67 13.27
CA LEU A 390 -1.93 -10.75 11.89
C LEU A 390 -0.42 -10.50 11.81
N PHE A 391 0.35 -10.94 12.80
CA PHE A 391 1.80 -10.76 12.78
C PHE A 391 2.42 -11.41 11.53
N HIS A 392 3.31 -10.66 10.90
CA HIS A 392 4.07 -11.07 9.73
C HIS A 392 5.55 -10.75 9.95
N HIS A 393 6.39 -11.78 9.92
CA HIS A 393 7.84 -11.68 10.16
C HIS A 393 8.67 -12.45 9.13
#